data_876931ad242c6238226ca1231278680d
#
_entry.id   876931ad242c6238226ca1231278680d
#
_cell.length_a   1.000
_cell.length_b   1.000
_cell.length_c   1.000
_cell.angle_alpha   90.00
_cell.angle_beta   90.00
_cell.angle_gamma   90.00
#
_symmetry.space_group_name_H-M   'P 1'
#
loop_
_entity.id
_entity.type
_entity.pdbx_description
1 polymer ?
#
loop_
_entity_poly.entity_id
_entity_poly.type
_entity_poly.pdbx_seq_one_letter_code
_entity_poly.pdbx_strand_id
1 'polypeptide(L)'
;MGLSKTQRKLRIRRRIRKVSFGTAERPRLSVFRSNTGIYAQVIDDNKGTTLFAASSRDKDLVSTKASKSEVATLVGKAIAEKCKKAGVDKVAFDRGGNLYHGRVKSLAEGAREAGLKF
;
A
#
# COMPACT_ATOMS: atom_id res chain seq x y z
N MET A 1 -17.70 -27.64 4.23
CA MET A 1 -17.54 -26.41 5.01
C MET A 1 -16.43 -25.55 4.42
N GLY A 2 -16.71 -24.27 4.22
CA GLY A 2 -15.75 -23.37 3.63
C GLY A 2 -14.80 -22.75 4.66
N LEU A 3 -13.76 -22.09 4.17
CA LEU A 3 -12.83 -21.33 5.00
C LEU A 3 -13.52 -20.05 5.54
N SER A 4 -13.15 -19.62 6.74
CA SER A 4 -13.59 -18.32 7.26
C SER A 4 -13.03 -17.16 6.42
N LYS A 5 -13.60 -15.96 6.58
CA LYS A 5 -13.07 -14.76 5.90
C LYS A 5 -11.61 -14.51 6.25
N THR A 6 -11.23 -14.69 7.51
CA THR A 6 -9.85 -14.52 7.99
C THR A 6 -8.90 -15.52 7.34
N GLN A 7 -9.31 -16.79 7.25
CA GLN A 7 -8.52 -17.84 6.61
C GLN A 7 -8.34 -17.59 5.12
N ARG A 8 -9.40 -17.12 4.42
CA ARG A 8 -9.32 -16.75 3.00
C ARG A 8 -8.34 -15.62 2.76
N LYS A 9 -8.39 -14.56 3.57
CA LYS A 9 -7.46 -13.44 3.49
C LYS A 9 -6.02 -13.87 3.72
N LEU A 10 -5.80 -14.75 4.69
CA LEU A 10 -4.47 -15.29 4.97
C LEU A 10 -3.90 -16.06 3.77
N ARG A 11 -4.71 -16.87 3.10
CA ARG A 11 -4.31 -17.57 1.87
C ARG A 11 -3.93 -16.62 0.77
N ILE A 12 -4.75 -15.58 0.55
CA ILE A 12 -4.50 -14.56 -0.47
C ILE A 12 -3.19 -13.83 -0.17
N ARG A 13 -2.95 -13.44 1.07
CA ARG A 13 -1.70 -12.78 1.49
C ARG A 13 -0.49 -13.66 1.21
N ARG A 14 -0.55 -14.95 1.50
CA ARG A 14 0.54 -15.88 1.23
C ARG A 14 0.85 -16.00 -0.25
N ARG A 15 -0.16 -16.06 -1.11
CA ARG A 15 0.02 -16.06 -2.56
C ARG A 15 0.69 -14.78 -3.06
N ILE A 16 0.22 -13.65 -2.58
CA ILE A 16 0.76 -12.33 -2.97
C ILE A 16 2.22 -12.23 -2.56
N ARG A 17 2.57 -12.66 -1.34
CA ARG A 17 3.95 -12.61 -0.84
C ARG A 17 4.93 -13.45 -1.66
N LYS A 18 4.49 -14.56 -2.23
CA LYS A 18 5.34 -15.36 -3.12
C LYS A 18 5.79 -14.56 -4.35
N VAL A 19 4.93 -13.68 -4.85
CA VAL A 19 5.18 -12.87 -6.04
C VAL A 19 5.72 -11.50 -5.68
N SER A 20 5.33 -10.95 -4.53
CA SER A 20 5.59 -9.57 -4.13
C SER A 20 6.54 -9.44 -2.94
N PHE A 21 7.43 -10.43 -2.75
CA PHE A 21 8.44 -10.33 -1.68
C PHE A 21 9.33 -9.11 -1.90
N GLY A 22 9.41 -8.23 -0.87
CA GLY A 22 10.14 -6.98 -0.97
C GLY A 22 11.61 -7.10 -0.67
N THR A 23 12.44 -6.52 -1.51
CA THR A 23 13.90 -6.41 -1.33
C THR A 23 14.27 -4.93 -1.19
N ALA A 24 15.55 -4.64 -0.87
CA ALA A 24 16.03 -3.27 -0.78
C ALA A 24 15.90 -2.52 -2.11
N GLU A 25 16.09 -3.20 -3.23
CA GLU A 25 15.99 -2.62 -4.58
C GLU A 25 14.55 -2.47 -5.04
N ARG A 26 13.69 -3.40 -4.65
CA ARG A 26 12.26 -3.42 -4.97
C ARG A 26 11.47 -3.77 -3.72
N PRO A 27 11.32 -2.82 -2.79
CA PRO A 27 10.61 -3.10 -1.54
C PRO A 27 9.11 -3.34 -1.79
N ARG A 28 8.47 -3.99 -0.82
CA ARG A 28 7.05 -4.31 -0.90
C ARG A 28 6.20 -3.12 -0.44
N LEU A 29 5.31 -2.65 -1.31
CA LEU A 29 4.30 -1.64 -0.95
C LEU A 29 3.07 -2.37 -0.42
N SER A 30 2.93 -2.38 0.90
CA SER A 30 1.81 -3.04 1.58
C SER A 30 0.71 -2.03 1.87
N VAL A 31 -0.53 -2.39 1.54
CA VAL A 31 -1.71 -1.56 1.76
C VAL A 31 -2.62 -2.23 2.77
N PHE A 32 -2.97 -1.50 3.82
CA PHE A 32 -3.96 -1.91 4.82
C PHE A 32 -5.15 -0.97 4.79
N ARG A 33 -6.35 -1.52 4.75
CA ARG A 33 -7.59 -0.77 4.72
C ARG A 33 -8.48 -1.15 5.90
N SER A 34 -8.98 -0.13 6.62
CA SER A 34 -10.01 -0.29 7.65
C SER A 34 -11.21 0.59 7.31
N ASN A 35 -12.30 0.49 8.09
CA ASN A 35 -13.46 1.34 7.91
C ASN A 35 -13.17 2.83 8.12
N THR A 36 -12.17 3.13 8.95
CA THR A 36 -11.83 4.50 9.35
C THR A 36 -10.63 5.08 8.61
N GLY A 37 -9.87 4.27 7.87
CA GLY A 37 -8.71 4.80 7.19
C GLY A 37 -8.03 3.80 6.26
N ILE A 38 -7.03 4.29 5.55
CA ILE A 38 -6.18 3.50 4.68
C ILE A 38 -4.72 3.82 4.97
N TYR A 39 -3.87 2.81 4.94
CA TYR A 39 -2.45 2.88 5.32
C TYR A 39 -1.60 2.24 4.26
N ALA A 40 -0.45 2.85 3.97
CA ALA A 40 0.54 2.30 3.04
C ALA A 40 1.89 2.22 3.74
N GLN A 41 2.59 1.11 3.55
CA GLN A 41 3.94 0.89 4.09
C GLN A 41 4.83 0.33 3.00
N VAL A 42 6.07 0.81 2.94
CA VAL A 42 7.10 0.28 2.05
C VAL A 42 8.08 -0.51 2.91
N ILE A 43 8.17 -1.81 2.68
CA ILE A 43 8.84 -2.76 3.56
C ILE A 43 9.97 -3.49 2.82
N ASP A 44 11.14 -3.57 3.47
CA ASP A 44 12.22 -4.46 3.08
C ASP A 44 12.06 -5.77 3.84
N ASP A 45 11.58 -6.81 3.16
CA ASP A 45 11.31 -8.12 3.79
C ASP A 45 12.59 -8.87 4.18
N ASN A 46 13.72 -8.59 3.54
CA ASN A 46 14.99 -9.19 3.90
C ASN A 46 15.47 -8.73 5.28
N LYS A 47 15.23 -7.45 5.60
CA LYS A 47 15.60 -6.87 6.90
C LYS A 47 14.45 -6.84 7.88
N GLY A 48 13.21 -7.09 7.42
CA GLY A 48 12.01 -6.97 8.23
C GLY A 48 11.75 -5.55 8.71
N THR A 49 12.16 -4.56 7.93
CA THR A 49 12.11 -3.14 8.30
C THR A 49 11.13 -2.39 7.41
N THR A 50 10.28 -1.54 8.01
CA THR A 50 9.44 -0.59 7.29
C THR A 50 10.27 0.63 6.95
N LEU A 51 10.48 0.89 5.67
CA LEU A 51 11.30 2.01 5.19
C LEU A 51 10.52 3.33 5.24
N PHE A 52 9.27 3.31 4.74
CA PHE A 52 8.41 4.49 4.66
C PHE A 52 6.99 4.10 4.98
N ALA A 53 6.21 5.06 5.49
CA ALA A 53 4.78 4.87 5.75
C ALA A 53 4.01 6.14 5.45
N ALA A 54 2.76 5.99 5.01
CA ALA A 54 1.81 7.08 4.85
C ALA A 54 0.41 6.57 5.19
N SER A 55 -0.45 7.43 5.70
CA SER A 55 -1.82 7.04 6.04
C SER A 55 -2.79 8.19 5.83
N SER A 56 -4.09 7.85 5.76
CA SER A 56 -5.16 8.85 5.71
C SER A 56 -5.27 9.68 6.99
N ARG A 57 -4.56 9.29 8.05
CA ARG A 57 -4.51 10.00 9.33
C ARG A 57 -3.33 10.95 9.47
N ASP A 58 -2.45 11.02 8.46
CA ASP A 58 -1.34 11.97 8.45
C ASP A 58 -1.89 13.39 8.46
N LYS A 59 -1.21 14.30 9.17
CA LYS A 59 -1.66 15.69 9.37
C LYS A 59 -1.98 16.41 8.06
N ASP A 60 -1.20 16.17 7.03
CA ASP A 60 -1.37 16.81 5.73
C ASP A 60 -2.62 16.31 5.01
N LEU A 61 -3.17 15.16 5.38
CA LEU A 61 -4.30 14.51 4.73
C LEU A 61 -5.59 14.56 5.56
N VAL A 62 -5.50 14.65 6.90
CA VAL A 62 -6.66 14.62 7.80
C VAL A 62 -7.61 15.79 7.58
N SER A 63 -7.08 16.96 7.23
CA SER A 63 -7.88 18.17 7.00
C SER A 63 -8.61 18.18 5.64
N THR A 64 -8.34 17.19 4.78
CA THR A 64 -8.92 17.12 3.44
C THR A 64 -10.36 16.64 3.50
N LYS A 65 -11.30 17.44 2.99
CA LYS A 65 -12.72 17.09 2.89
C LYS A 65 -13.02 16.31 1.61
N ALA A 66 -12.22 15.31 1.33
CA ALA A 66 -12.35 14.51 0.12
C ALA A 66 -13.08 13.20 0.41
N SER A 67 -13.58 12.53 -0.63
CA SER A 67 -14.14 11.19 -0.52
C SER A 67 -13.04 10.21 -0.09
N LYS A 68 -13.45 9.02 0.38
CA LYS A 68 -12.51 7.97 0.79
C LYS A 68 -11.56 7.58 -0.35
N SER A 69 -12.05 7.53 -1.59
CA SER A 69 -11.23 7.21 -2.76
C SER A 69 -10.22 8.31 -3.08
N GLU A 70 -10.62 9.57 -2.98
CA GLU A 70 -9.71 10.70 -3.18
C GLU A 70 -8.61 10.74 -2.12
N VAL A 71 -8.96 10.49 -0.86
CA VAL A 71 -7.98 10.40 0.23
C VAL A 71 -7.00 9.25 -0.03
N ALA A 72 -7.48 8.10 -0.50
CA ALA A 72 -6.62 6.97 -0.86
C ALA A 72 -5.62 7.35 -1.97
N THR A 73 -6.06 8.09 -2.98
CA THR A 73 -5.18 8.60 -4.03
C THR A 73 -4.09 9.50 -3.45
N LEU A 74 -4.45 10.38 -2.51
CA LEU A 74 -3.49 11.26 -1.84
C LEU A 74 -2.47 10.47 -1.00
N VAL A 75 -2.91 9.42 -0.32
CA VAL A 75 -2.01 8.52 0.43
C VAL A 75 -1.02 7.86 -0.52
N GLY A 76 -1.49 7.38 -1.68
CA GLY A 76 -0.63 6.81 -2.72
C GLY A 76 0.42 7.80 -3.22
N LYS A 77 0.03 9.03 -3.50
CA LYS A 77 0.95 10.09 -3.90
C LYS A 77 1.97 10.40 -2.80
N ALA A 78 1.54 10.48 -1.55
CA ALA A 78 2.41 10.76 -0.42
C ALA A 78 3.49 9.68 -0.24
N ILE A 79 3.11 8.39 -0.30
CA ILE A 79 4.08 7.30 -0.18
C ILE A 79 5.06 7.28 -1.36
N ALA A 80 4.56 7.56 -2.57
CA ALA A 80 5.41 7.62 -3.76
C ALA A 80 6.45 8.75 -3.67
N GLU A 81 6.06 9.91 -3.16
CA GLU A 81 6.98 11.03 -2.96
C GLU A 81 8.09 10.68 -1.97
N LYS A 82 7.74 10.01 -0.86
CA LYS A 82 8.72 9.54 0.12
C LYS A 82 9.71 8.57 -0.50
N CYS A 83 9.23 7.63 -1.32
CA CYS A 83 10.08 6.68 -2.02
C CYS A 83 11.03 7.38 -3.00
N LYS A 84 10.53 8.32 -3.78
CA LYS A 84 11.34 9.04 -4.77
C LYS A 84 12.43 9.87 -4.13
N LYS A 85 12.14 10.54 -3.02
CA LYS A 85 13.16 11.31 -2.27
C LYS A 85 14.30 10.42 -1.80
N ALA A 86 14.03 9.15 -1.53
CA ALA A 86 15.02 8.18 -1.10
C ALA A 86 15.65 7.39 -2.26
N GLY A 87 15.28 7.70 -3.51
CA GLY A 87 15.79 7.03 -4.69
C GLY A 87 15.14 5.69 -5.02
N VAL A 88 14.00 5.39 -4.39
CA VAL A 88 13.23 4.16 -4.65
C VAL A 88 12.13 4.49 -5.67
N ASP A 89 12.20 3.91 -6.85
CA ASP A 89 11.21 4.13 -7.91
C ASP A 89 10.43 2.87 -8.29
N LYS A 90 10.86 1.70 -7.84
CA LYS A 90 10.21 0.41 -8.10
C LYS A 90 9.78 -0.24 -6.80
N VAL A 91 8.55 -0.76 -6.78
CA VAL A 91 8.01 -1.50 -5.63
C VAL A 91 7.24 -2.72 -6.10
N ALA A 92 7.10 -3.71 -5.22
CA ALA A 92 6.22 -4.85 -5.42
C ALA A 92 4.91 -4.56 -4.67
N PHE A 93 3.79 -4.47 -5.39
CA PHE A 93 2.51 -4.09 -4.79
C PHE A 93 1.88 -5.28 -4.05
N ASP A 94 1.55 -5.08 -2.77
CA ASP A 94 0.85 -6.04 -1.93
C ASP A 94 -0.48 -5.43 -1.45
N ARG A 95 -1.58 -5.92 -2.00
CA ARG A 95 -2.93 -5.44 -1.66
C ARG A 95 -3.45 -5.94 -0.30
N GLY A 96 -2.64 -6.69 0.46
CA GLY A 96 -2.98 -7.11 1.82
C GLY A 96 -4.16 -8.05 1.93
N GLY A 97 -4.44 -8.85 0.91
CA GLY A 97 -5.59 -9.75 0.87
C GLY A 97 -6.91 -9.08 0.50
N ASN A 98 -6.92 -7.77 0.25
CA ASN A 98 -8.10 -7.04 -0.23
C ASN A 98 -8.23 -7.17 -1.74
N LEU A 99 -9.43 -6.97 -2.26
CA LEU A 99 -9.63 -6.91 -3.71
C LEU A 99 -8.97 -5.65 -4.27
N TYR A 100 -8.39 -5.77 -5.47
CA TYR A 100 -7.85 -4.63 -6.19
C TYR A 100 -8.99 -3.80 -6.78
N HIS A 101 -9.67 -3.06 -5.89
CA HIS A 101 -10.86 -2.29 -6.23
C HIS A 101 -11.06 -1.14 -5.22
N GLY A 102 -11.80 -0.12 -5.61
CA GLY A 102 -12.14 0.99 -4.74
C GLY A 102 -10.92 1.72 -4.21
N ARG A 103 -10.82 1.86 -2.89
CA ARG A 103 -9.73 2.61 -2.24
C ARG A 103 -8.34 2.04 -2.49
N VAL A 104 -8.22 0.71 -2.54
CA VAL A 104 -6.93 0.05 -2.81
C VAL A 104 -6.45 0.40 -4.22
N LYS A 105 -7.33 0.33 -5.20
CA LYS A 105 -7.03 0.72 -6.58
C LYS A 105 -6.69 2.21 -6.68
N SER A 106 -7.44 3.07 -5.99
CA SER A 106 -7.20 4.52 -5.99
C SER A 106 -5.83 4.86 -5.42
N LEU A 107 -5.41 4.19 -4.34
CA LEU A 107 -4.07 4.36 -3.77
C LEU A 107 -3.00 3.93 -4.77
N ALA A 108 -3.16 2.78 -5.40
CA ALA A 108 -2.22 2.28 -6.39
C ALA A 108 -2.08 3.23 -7.59
N GLU A 109 -3.19 3.74 -8.10
CA GLU A 109 -3.19 4.71 -9.19
C GLU A 109 -2.50 6.02 -8.80
N GLY A 110 -2.75 6.52 -7.58
CA GLY A 110 -2.08 7.71 -7.05
C GLY A 110 -0.58 7.53 -6.96
N ALA A 111 -0.12 6.37 -6.49
CA ALA A 111 1.29 6.05 -6.41
C ALA A 111 1.94 5.98 -7.81
N ARG A 112 1.26 5.39 -8.78
CA ARG A 112 1.74 5.32 -10.18
C ARG A 112 1.80 6.69 -10.83
N GLU A 113 0.81 7.53 -10.60
CA GLU A 113 0.80 8.92 -11.11
C GLU A 113 1.98 9.72 -10.58
N ALA A 114 2.36 9.50 -9.33
CA ALA A 114 3.52 10.15 -8.73
C ALA A 114 4.85 9.54 -9.15
N GLY A 115 4.83 8.46 -9.94
CA GLY A 115 6.02 7.91 -10.58
C GLY A 115 6.54 6.60 -10.05
N LEU A 116 5.87 5.94 -9.11
CA LEU A 116 6.24 4.59 -8.71
C LEU A 116 5.92 3.58 -9.81
N LYS A 117 6.79 2.61 -9.98
CA LYS A 117 6.64 1.54 -10.97
C LYS A 117 6.31 0.23 -10.28
N PHE A 118 5.21 -0.36 -10.69
CA PHE A 118 4.79 -1.70 -10.25
C PHE A 118 3.67 -2.25 -11.13
#